data_e837b9a4b509888a27415ac0966ad362
#
_entry.id   e837b9a4b509888a27415ac0966ad362
#
_cell.length_a   1.000
_cell.length_b   1.000
_cell.length_c   1.000
_cell.angle_alpha   90.00
_cell.angle_beta   90.00
_cell.angle_gamma   90.00
#
_symmetry.space_group_name_H-M   'P 1'
#
loop_
_entity.id
_entity.type
_entity.pdbx_description
1 polymer ?
#
loop_
_entity_poly.entity_id
_entity_poly.type
_entity_poly.pdbx_seq_one_letter_code
_entity_poly.pdbx_strand_id
1 'polypeptide(L)' 'VAESLREEICRALSVLNDRERIIIKSFFGINQAEQTLEEIATKCGLTRERVRQVKEKAIRKLRNNTKSKLLKSYLGR' A
#
# COMPACT_ATOMS: atom_id res chain seq x y z
N VAL A 1 6.28 1.15 -12.27
CA VAL A 1 7.14 0.73 -11.15
C VAL A 1 8.21 -0.22 -11.66
N ALA A 2 9.47 0.05 -11.32
CA ALA A 2 10.57 -0.83 -11.69
C ALA A 2 10.35 -2.22 -11.08
N GLU A 3 10.77 -3.25 -11.80
CA GLU A 3 10.56 -4.62 -11.35
C GLU A 3 11.22 -4.91 -10.01
N SER A 4 12.42 -4.42 -9.79
CA SER A 4 13.12 -4.62 -8.51
C SER A 4 12.36 -3.95 -7.36
N LEU A 5 11.78 -2.78 -7.61
CA LEU A 5 10.98 -2.08 -6.61
C LEU A 5 9.70 -2.85 -6.31
N ARG A 6 9.08 -3.42 -7.35
CA ARG A 6 7.88 -4.25 -7.19
C ARG A 6 8.15 -5.47 -6.32
N GLU A 7 9.27 -6.15 -6.57
CA GLU A 7 9.65 -7.31 -5.77
C GLU A 7 9.88 -6.92 -4.32
N GLU A 8 10.53 -5.79 -4.10
CA GLU A 8 10.79 -5.29 -2.76
C GLU A 8 9.50 -4.95 -2.03
N ILE A 9 8.56 -4.32 -2.72
CA ILE A 9 7.24 -4.02 -2.15
C ILE A 9 6.51 -5.31 -1.80
N CYS A 10 6.53 -6.30 -2.69
CA CYS A 10 5.86 -7.57 -2.45
C CYS A 10 6.41 -8.28 -1.22
N ARG A 11 7.71 -8.23 -1.02
CA ARG A 11 8.31 -8.80 0.19
C ARG A 11 7.91 -8.01 1.44
N ALA A 12 7.91 -6.69 1.33
CA ALA A 12 7.53 -5.83 2.45
C ALA A 12 6.07 -6.00 2.86
N LEU A 13 5.21 -6.34 1.91
CA LEU A 13 3.79 -6.54 2.20
C LEU A 13 3.52 -7.66 3.20
N SER A 14 4.48 -8.56 3.40
CA SER A 14 4.30 -9.65 4.35
C SER A 14 4.13 -9.18 5.80
N VAL A 15 4.55 -7.96 6.13
CA VAL A 15 4.38 -7.41 7.48
C VAL A 15 2.98 -6.84 7.71
N LEU A 16 2.17 -6.78 6.67
CA LEU A 16 0.82 -6.22 6.76
C LEU A 16 -0.22 -7.32 6.94
N ASN A 17 -1.34 -6.96 7.57
CA ASN A 17 -2.47 -7.87 7.63
C ASN A 17 -3.18 -7.86 6.26
N ASP A 18 -4.17 -8.76 6.09
CA ASP A 18 -4.85 -8.92 4.81
C ASP A 18 -5.51 -7.62 4.32
N ARG A 19 -6.18 -6.91 5.20
CA ARG A 19 -6.87 -5.66 4.84
C ARG A 19 -5.87 -4.57 4.42
N GLU A 20 -4.81 -4.41 5.18
CA GLU A 20 -3.77 -3.44 4.86
C GLU A 20 -3.12 -3.76 3.52
N ARG A 21 -2.87 -5.03 3.29
CA ARG A 21 -2.26 -5.48 2.04
C ARG A 21 -3.15 -5.17 0.84
N ILE A 22 -4.44 -5.49 0.94
CA ILE A 22 -5.40 -5.23 -0.12
C ILE A 22 -5.45 -3.74 -0.44
N ILE A 23 -5.53 -2.90 0.57
CA ILE A 23 -5.62 -1.45 0.38
C ILE A 23 -4.36 -0.90 -0.25
N ILE A 24 -3.19 -1.32 0.18
CA ILE A 24 -1.92 -0.86 -0.38
C ILE A 24 -1.77 -1.30 -1.83
N LYS A 25 -2.06 -2.56 -2.13
CA LYS A 25 -1.99 -3.06 -3.50
C LYS A 25 -2.92 -2.30 -4.43
N SER A 26 -4.13 -2.01 -3.96
CA SER A 26 -5.11 -1.29 -4.76
C SER A 26 -4.72 0.17 -4.97
N PHE A 27 -4.24 0.82 -3.92
CA PHE A 27 -3.89 2.24 -3.99
C PHE A 27 -2.67 2.48 -4.89
N PHE A 28 -1.63 1.66 -4.77
CA PHE A 28 -0.40 1.81 -5.55
C PHE A 28 -0.43 1.05 -6.87
N GLY A 29 -1.47 0.30 -7.13
CA GLY A 29 -1.59 -0.46 -8.38
C GLY A 29 -0.57 -1.59 -8.51
N ILE A 30 -0.28 -2.30 -7.42
CA ILE A 30 0.67 -3.41 -7.43
C ILE A 30 -0.02 -4.63 -8.01
N ASN A 31 0.44 -5.06 -9.19
CA ASN A 31 -0.14 -6.17 -9.96
C ASN A 31 -1.60 -5.95 -10.35
N GLN A 32 -2.05 -4.71 -10.35
CA GLN A 32 -3.41 -4.33 -10.73
C GLN A 32 -3.46 -2.84 -11.03
N ALA A 33 -4.56 -2.36 -11.57
CA ALA A 33 -4.72 -0.93 -11.84
C ALA A 33 -4.85 -0.14 -10.53
N GLU A 34 -4.30 1.08 -10.51
CA GLU A 34 -4.44 1.97 -9.37
C GLU A 34 -5.91 2.33 -9.16
N GLN A 35 -6.30 2.44 -7.90
CA GLN A 35 -7.66 2.83 -7.53
C GLN A 35 -7.62 4.02 -6.59
N THR A 36 -8.67 4.84 -6.63
CA THR A 36 -8.81 5.96 -5.69
C THR A 36 -9.25 5.45 -4.33
N LEU A 37 -9.12 6.29 -3.30
CA LEU A 37 -9.60 5.94 -1.97
C LEU A 37 -11.08 5.63 -1.97
N GLU A 38 -11.86 6.37 -2.77
CA GLU A 38 -13.30 6.14 -2.87
C GLU A 38 -13.61 4.78 -3.47
N GLU A 39 -12.90 4.40 -4.53
CA GLU A 39 -13.08 3.11 -5.16
C GLU A 39 -12.73 1.97 -4.21
N ILE A 40 -11.62 2.12 -3.48
CA ILE A 40 -11.20 1.12 -2.50
C ILE A 40 -12.22 1.02 -1.37
N ALA A 41 -12.73 2.15 -0.89
CA ALA A 41 -13.73 2.18 0.16
C ALA A 41 -14.98 1.40 -0.24
N THR A 42 -15.45 1.63 -1.45
CA THR A 42 -16.62 0.92 -1.98
C THR A 42 -16.34 -0.58 -2.07
N LYS A 43 -15.18 -0.96 -2.57
CA LYS A 43 -14.79 -2.35 -2.71
C LYS A 43 -14.68 -3.06 -1.36
N CYS A 44 -14.17 -2.38 -0.35
CA CYS A 44 -13.91 -2.95 0.97
C CYS A 44 -15.08 -2.78 1.95
N GLY A 45 -16.11 -2.06 1.57
CA GLY A 45 -17.24 -1.78 2.47
C GLY A 45 -16.86 -0.85 3.62
N LEU A 46 -15.95 0.08 3.38
CA LEU A 46 -15.46 1.04 4.38
C LEU A 46 -15.75 2.46 3.93
N THR A 47 -15.59 3.41 4.85
CA THR A 47 -15.63 4.82 4.48
C THR A 47 -14.28 5.21 3.88
N ARG A 48 -14.28 6.30 3.09
CA ARG A 48 -13.05 6.83 2.50
C ARG A 48 -12.04 7.18 3.59
N GLU A 49 -12.51 7.79 4.67
CA GLU A 49 -11.63 8.19 5.78
C GLU A 49 -10.98 6.98 6.44
N ARG A 50 -11.75 5.90 6.62
CA ARG A 50 -11.19 4.67 7.20
C ARG A 50 -10.13 4.07 6.30
N VAL A 51 -10.37 4.06 4.99
CA VAL A 51 -9.38 3.57 4.02
C VAL A 51 -8.10 4.40 4.11
N ARG A 52 -8.25 5.72 4.19
CA ARG A 52 -7.10 6.62 4.32
C ARG A 52 -6.29 6.30 5.59
N GLN A 53 -6.96 6.11 6.71
CA GLN A 53 -6.30 5.78 7.97
C GLN A 53 -5.55 4.46 7.89
N VAL A 54 -6.19 3.44 7.33
CA VAL A 54 -5.56 2.12 7.19
C VAL A 54 -4.36 2.20 6.24
N LYS A 55 -4.52 2.93 5.14
CA LYS A 55 -3.43 3.15 4.18
C LYS A 55 -2.23 3.81 4.87
N GLU A 56 -2.45 4.88 5.61
CA GLU A 56 -1.35 5.57 6.28
C GLU A 56 -0.64 4.70 7.30
N LYS A 57 -1.41 3.93 8.06
CA LYS A 57 -0.84 2.99 9.01
C LYS A 57 0.01 1.93 8.32
N ALA A 58 -0.49 1.40 7.22
CA ALA A 58 0.22 0.40 6.43
C ALA A 58 1.52 0.96 5.86
N ILE A 59 1.47 2.17 5.30
CA ILE A 59 2.65 2.84 4.77
C ILE A 59 3.70 3.03 5.87
N ARG A 60 3.27 3.43 7.05
CA ARG A 60 4.17 3.61 8.18
C ARG A 60 4.87 2.31 8.55
N LYS A 61 4.11 1.21 8.59
CA LYS A 61 4.69 -0.11 8.85
C LYS A 61 5.72 -0.49 7.80
N LEU A 62 5.40 -0.27 6.53
CA LEU A 62 6.31 -0.59 5.44
C LEU A 62 7.59 0.23 5.53
N ARG A 63 7.47 1.52 5.79
CA ARG A 63 8.65 2.40 5.91
C ARG A 63 9.54 2.01 7.07
N ASN A 64 8.95 1.59 8.18
CA ASN A 64 9.70 1.18 9.36
C ASN A 64 10.40 -0.16 9.17
N ASN A 65 9.91 -0.99 8.24
CA ASN A 65 10.43 -2.31 8.00
C ASN A 65 11.31 -2.42 6.76
N THR A 66 11.64 -1.29 6.13
CA THR A 66 12.53 -1.29 4.96
C THR A 66 13.67 -0.33 5.18
N LYS A 67 14.84 -0.66 4.63
CA LYS A 67 16.01 0.21 4.62
C LYS A 67 16.22 0.84 3.25
N SER A 68 15.39 0.46 2.29
CA SER A 68 15.50 0.97 0.92
C SER A 68 15.05 2.42 0.83
N LYS A 69 15.93 3.30 0.41
CA LYS A 69 15.59 4.69 0.17
C LYS A 69 14.62 4.84 -0.98
N LEU A 70 14.76 4.00 -1.99
CA LEU A 70 13.88 4.00 -3.15
C LEU A 70 12.44 3.65 -2.73
N LEU A 71 12.28 2.61 -1.93
CA LEU A 71 10.97 2.20 -1.46
C LEU A 71 10.34 3.26 -0.55
N LYS A 72 11.12 3.83 0.36
CA LYS A 72 10.63 4.89 1.23
C LYS A 72 10.15 6.10 0.43
N SER A 73 10.92 6.49 -0.59
CA SER A 73 10.54 7.58 -1.47
C SER A 73 9.25 7.29 -2.22
N TYR A 74 9.11 6.08 -2.71
CA TYR A 74 7.90 5.66 -3.42
C TYR A 74 6.67 5.71 -2.50
N LEU A 75 6.80 5.21 -1.28
CA LEU A 75 5.71 5.19 -0.31
C LEU A 75 5.36 6.57 0.24
N GLY A 76 6.27 7.52 0.13
CA GLY A 76 6.04 8.88 0.61
C GLY A 76 5.24 9.76 -0.34
N ARG A 77 4.79 9.24 -1.44
CA ARG A 77 4.03 9.98 -2.46
C ARG A 77 2.64 10.36 -1.99
#